data_f5f416ea9e8475d36c33369fbd58db9b
#
_entry.id   f5f416ea9e8475d36c33369fbd58db9b
#
_cell.length_a   1.000
_cell.length_b   1.000
_cell.length_c   1.000
_cell.angle_alpha   90.00
_cell.angle_beta   90.00
_cell.angle_gamma   90.00
#
_symmetry.space_group_name_H-M   'P 1'
#
loop_
_entity.id
_entity.type
_entity.pdbx_description
1 polymer ?
#
loop_
_entity_poly.entity_id
_entity_poly.type
_entity_poly.pdbx_seq_one_letter_code
_entity_poly.pdbx_strand_id
1 'polypeptide(L)'
;MVELYVSREDAGAVERAAHLTHRAAQQMTRLGTPVRYLRSIYVRDDETCFLLYSAETADAVREAADATGRPFEHVAEVVQEPSA
;
A
#
# COMPACT_ATOMS: atom_id res chain seq x y z
N MET A 1 -2.92 0.62 -6.08
CA MET A 1 -1.61 1.16 -5.67
C MET A 1 -1.81 2.41 -4.82
N VAL A 2 -1.14 2.45 -3.72
CA VAL A 2 -1.15 3.61 -2.81
C VAL A 2 0.21 4.27 -2.85
N GLU A 3 0.23 5.59 -3.02
CA GLU A 3 1.44 6.38 -3.09
C GLU A 3 1.57 7.22 -1.81
N LEU A 4 2.73 7.15 -1.17
CA LEU A 4 3.00 7.94 0.03
C LEU A 4 4.44 8.45 0.06
N TYR A 5 4.62 9.59 0.73
CA TYR A 5 5.94 10.16 0.94
C TYR A 5 6.67 9.41 2.04
N VAL A 6 7.93 9.06 1.78
CA VAL A 6 8.83 8.48 2.77
C VAL A 6 10.19 9.11 2.62
N SER A 7 10.67 9.80 3.65
CA SER A 7 11.99 10.41 3.61
C SER A 7 13.08 9.36 3.47
N ARG A 8 14.04 9.61 2.58
CA ARG A 8 15.20 8.72 2.40
C ARG A 8 16.11 8.68 3.63
N GLU A 9 15.96 9.65 4.53
CA GLU A 9 16.74 9.72 5.75
C GLU A 9 16.10 8.92 6.90
N ASP A 10 14.87 8.47 6.72
CA ASP A 10 14.17 7.68 7.73
C ASP A 10 14.41 6.20 7.49
N ALA A 11 15.49 5.68 8.04
CA ALA A 11 15.83 4.26 7.92
C ALA A 11 14.71 3.39 8.51
N GLY A 12 14.30 2.38 7.74
CA GLY A 12 13.24 1.46 8.16
C GLY A 12 11.82 1.97 7.97
N ALA A 13 11.62 3.20 7.46
CA ALA A 13 10.27 3.74 7.27
C ALA A 13 9.46 2.93 6.25
N VAL A 14 10.10 2.46 5.18
CA VAL A 14 9.42 1.64 4.16
C VAL A 14 8.97 0.31 4.76
N GLU A 15 9.83 -0.31 5.56
CA GLU A 15 9.50 -1.59 6.22
C GLU A 15 8.36 -1.42 7.22
N ARG A 16 8.34 -0.32 7.99
CA ARG A 16 7.25 -0.03 8.90
C ARG A 16 5.94 0.18 8.16
N ALA A 17 5.98 0.92 7.05
CA ALA A 17 4.80 1.15 6.22
C ALA A 17 4.28 -0.16 5.64
N ALA A 18 5.16 -1.02 5.13
CA ALA A 18 4.80 -2.32 4.60
C ALA A 18 4.16 -3.22 5.68
N HIS A 19 4.72 -3.20 6.88
CA HIS A 19 4.19 -3.99 7.99
C HIS A 19 2.78 -3.54 8.40
N LEU A 20 2.56 -2.24 8.54
CA LEU A 20 1.25 -1.68 8.86
C LEU A 20 0.23 -1.99 7.76
N THR A 21 0.66 -1.89 6.50
CA THR A 21 -0.16 -2.18 5.34
C THR A 21 -0.60 -3.65 5.33
N HIS A 22 0.33 -4.55 5.57
CA HIS A 22 0.05 -5.98 5.61
C HIS A 22 -0.97 -6.31 6.72
N ARG A 23 -0.77 -5.74 7.89
CA ARG A 23 -1.68 -5.97 9.02
C ARG A 23 -3.08 -5.42 8.75
N ALA A 24 -3.17 -4.21 8.18
CA ALA A 24 -4.46 -3.60 7.85
C ALA A 24 -5.21 -4.43 6.80
N ALA A 25 -4.51 -4.92 5.77
CA ALA A 25 -5.11 -5.76 4.75
C ALA A 25 -5.61 -7.09 5.33
N GLN A 26 -4.84 -7.72 6.21
CA GLN A 26 -5.27 -8.94 6.90
C GLN A 26 -6.51 -8.72 7.74
N GLN A 27 -6.55 -7.61 8.47
CA GLN A 27 -7.68 -7.25 9.32
C GLN A 27 -8.96 -7.08 8.50
N MET A 28 -8.88 -6.35 7.39
CA MET A 28 -10.04 -6.13 6.51
C MET A 28 -10.54 -7.43 5.91
N THR A 29 -9.62 -8.29 5.51
CA THR A 29 -9.99 -9.60 4.96
C THR A 29 -10.74 -10.44 5.98
N ARG A 30 -10.30 -10.43 7.24
CA ARG A 30 -11.00 -11.14 8.33
C ARG A 30 -12.39 -10.57 8.58
N LEU A 31 -12.56 -9.27 8.38
CA LEU A 31 -13.84 -8.59 8.58
C LEU A 31 -14.77 -8.68 7.37
N GLY A 32 -14.37 -9.39 6.33
CA GLY A 32 -15.24 -9.66 5.20
C GLY A 32 -14.96 -8.85 3.94
N THR A 33 -13.95 -7.97 3.95
CA THR A 33 -13.55 -7.20 2.77
C THR A 33 -12.17 -7.70 2.30
N PRO A 34 -12.12 -8.56 1.27
CA PRO A 34 -10.85 -9.12 0.81
C PRO A 34 -9.94 -8.05 0.25
N VAL A 35 -8.79 -7.86 0.89
CA VAL A 35 -7.74 -6.97 0.44
C VAL A 35 -6.41 -7.68 0.69
N ARG A 36 -5.54 -7.65 -0.31
CA ARG A 36 -4.26 -8.31 -0.22
C ARG A 36 -3.14 -7.32 -0.48
N TYR A 37 -2.20 -7.23 0.44
CA TYR A 37 -0.97 -6.49 0.22
C TYR A 37 0.01 -7.36 -0.57
N LEU A 38 0.56 -6.85 -1.66
CA LEU A 38 1.46 -7.59 -2.53
C LEU A 38 2.93 -7.26 -2.28
N ARG A 39 3.29 -5.99 -2.38
CA ARG A 39 4.67 -5.53 -2.20
C ARG A 39 4.75 -4.03 -2.10
N SER A 40 5.90 -3.54 -1.66
CA SER A 40 6.25 -2.12 -1.70
C SER A 40 7.40 -1.89 -2.67
N ILE A 41 7.38 -0.73 -3.31
CA ILE A 41 8.45 -0.26 -4.18
C ILE A 41 8.81 1.14 -3.71
N TYR A 42 10.07 1.36 -3.38
CA TYR A 42 10.53 2.67 -2.93
C TYR A 42 11.41 3.31 -4.00
N VAL A 43 11.00 4.49 -4.46
CA VAL A 43 11.79 5.30 -5.39
C VAL A 43 12.52 6.34 -4.56
N ARG A 44 13.77 6.05 -4.27
CA ARG A 44 14.57 6.81 -3.32
C ARG A 44 14.75 8.27 -3.73
N ASP A 45 15.03 8.53 -5.01
CA ASP A 45 15.26 9.89 -5.49
C ASP A 45 14.03 10.77 -5.36
N ASP A 46 12.85 10.19 -5.49
CA ASP A 46 11.58 10.91 -5.38
C ASP A 46 11.00 10.84 -3.97
N GLU A 47 11.64 10.15 -3.07
CA GLU A 47 11.16 9.91 -1.71
C GLU A 47 9.72 9.42 -1.68
N THR A 48 9.37 8.56 -2.64
CA THR A 48 8.03 8.06 -2.83
C THR A 48 8.00 6.54 -2.67
N CYS A 49 7.07 6.08 -1.86
CA CYS A 49 6.83 4.66 -1.66
C CYS A 49 5.50 4.30 -2.32
N PHE A 50 5.52 3.25 -3.11
CA PHE A 50 4.33 2.68 -3.73
C PHE A 50 4.00 1.37 -3.05
N LEU A 51 2.77 1.26 -2.55
CA LEU A 51 2.26 0.04 -1.94
C LEU A 51 1.27 -0.59 -2.90
N LEU A 52 1.56 -1.81 -3.32
CA LEU A 52 0.73 -2.54 -4.27
C LEU A 52 -0.23 -3.47 -3.54
N TYR A 53 -1.51 -3.32 -3.86
CA TYR A 53 -2.59 -4.12 -3.29
C TYR A 53 -3.33 -4.85 -4.39
N SER A 54 -3.99 -5.93 -4.02
CA SER A 54 -4.99 -6.59 -4.86
C SER A 54 -6.33 -6.55 -4.12
N ALA A 55 -7.36 -6.02 -4.76
CA ALA A 55 -8.70 -5.91 -4.20
C ALA A 55 -9.71 -5.78 -5.33
N GLU A 56 -11.00 -6.01 -5.02
CA GLU A 56 -12.05 -5.91 -6.02
C GLU A 56 -12.38 -4.46 -6.39
N THR A 57 -12.18 -3.51 -5.45
CA THR A 57 -12.50 -2.11 -5.65
C THR A 57 -11.39 -1.21 -5.15
N ALA A 58 -11.29 -0.01 -5.73
CA ALA A 58 -10.38 1.02 -5.24
C ALA A 58 -10.77 1.51 -3.84
N ASP A 59 -12.07 1.49 -3.53
CA ASP A 59 -12.54 1.88 -2.20
C ASP A 59 -12.02 0.96 -1.11
N ALA A 60 -11.95 -0.34 -1.38
CA ALA A 60 -11.39 -1.31 -0.43
C ALA A 60 -9.91 -1.01 -0.15
N VAL A 61 -9.15 -0.64 -1.17
CA VAL A 61 -7.74 -0.26 -1.03
C VAL A 61 -7.61 1.03 -0.23
N ARG A 62 -8.46 2.02 -0.51
CA ARG A 62 -8.45 3.30 0.22
C ARG A 62 -8.77 3.09 1.68
N GLU A 63 -9.74 2.24 1.99
CA GLU A 63 -10.11 1.89 3.36
C GLU A 63 -8.94 1.22 4.09
N ALA A 64 -8.26 0.29 3.42
CA ALA A 64 -7.08 -0.37 3.99
C ALA A 64 -5.95 0.62 4.26
N ALA A 65 -5.73 1.56 3.33
CA ALA A 65 -4.72 2.59 3.50
C ALA A 65 -5.04 3.51 4.68
N ASP A 66 -6.30 3.92 4.81
CA ASP A 66 -6.75 4.74 5.95
C ASP A 66 -6.56 4.01 7.27
N ALA A 67 -6.78 2.70 7.29
CA ALA A 67 -6.65 1.88 8.50
C ALA A 67 -5.21 1.81 9.03
N THR A 68 -4.21 2.12 8.22
CA THR A 68 -2.82 2.17 8.68
C THR A 68 -2.53 3.36 9.57
N GLY A 69 -3.38 4.39 9.53
CA GLY A 69 -3.16 5.63 10.25
C GLY A 69 -2.09 6.53 9.65
N ARG A 70 -1.48 6.13 8.53
CA ARG A 70 -0.46 6.93 7.85
C ARG A 70 -1.10 7.76 6.73
N PRO A 71 -0.68 9.02 6.56
CA PRO A 71 -1.15 9.81 5.43
C PRO A 71 -0.61 9.23 4.11
N PHE A 72 -1.44 9.26 3.09
CA PHE A 72 -1.04 8.90 1.73
C PHE A 72 -1.53 9.97 0.76
N GLU A 73 -0.86 10.07 -0.38
CA GLU A 73 -1.13 11.15 -1.33
C GLU A 73 -2.11 10.74 -2.42
N HIS A 74 -2.05 9.48 -2.83
CA HIS A 74 -2.81 9.06 -4.00
C HIS A 74 -3.10 7.57 -3.97
N VAL A 75 -4.27 7.20 -4.47
CA VAL A 75 -4.65 5.81 -4.73
C VAL A 75 -4.96 5.69 -6.21
N ALA A 76 -4.30 4.78 -6.90
CA ALA A 76 -4.50 4.54 -8.31
C ALA A 76 -4.72 3.07 -8.61
N GLU A 77 -5.58 2.80 -9.58
CA GLU A 77 -5.73 1.46 -10.11
C GLU A 77 -4.55 1.16 -11.04
N VAL A 78 -3.95 -0.02 -10.86
CA VAL A 78 -2.83 -0.47 -11.67
C VAL A 78 -3.22 -1.78 -12.32
N VAL A 79 -3.08 -1.83 -13.64
CA VAL A 79 -3.30 -3.07 -14.38
C VAL A 79 -1.94 -3.71 -14.66
N GLN A 80 -1.78 -4.93 -14.20
CA GLN A 80 -0.56 -5.69 -14.44
C GLN A 80 -0.83 -6.71 -15.54
N GLU A 81 -0.16 -6.54 -16.67
CA GLU A 81 -0.28 -7.50 -17.75
C GLU A 81 0.63 -8.69 -17.49
N PRO A 82 0.17 -9.92 -17.79
CA PRO A 82 1.01 -11.08 -17.62
C PRO A 82 2.17 -11.06 -18.63
N SER A 83 3.33 -11.46 -18.17
CA SER A 83 4.48 -11.64 -19.04
C SER A 83 4.23 -12.79 -19.98
N ALA A 84 4.49 -12.59 -21.24
CA ALA A 84 4.36 -13.63 -22.25
C ALA A 84 5.48 -14.67 -22.10
#